data_f5a4be884930b09589de566d386f5af6
#
_entry.id   f5a4be884930b09589de566d386f5af6
#
_cell.length_a   1.000
_cell.length_b   1.000
_cell.length_c   1.000
_cell.angle_alpha   90.00
_cell.angle_beta   90.00
_cell.angle_gamma   90.00
#
_symmetry.space_group_name_H-M   'P 1'
#
loop_
_entity.id
_entity.type
_entity.pdbx_description
1 polymer ?
#
loop_
_entity_poly.entity_id
_entity_poly.type
_entity_poly.pdbx_seq_one_letter_code
_entity_poly.pdbx_strand_id
1 'polypeptide(L)'
;MKANLFVPLLVLALSGCSTTVPVVAKFPEVPSQLTVACAKLKEADSKPEISELTKTILHNYAEYHICAIRLDAWNEWYTEQKKLFEALK
;
A
#
# COMPACT_ATOMS: atom_id res chain seq x y z
N MET A 1 -12.61 -58.96 7.57
CA MET A 1 -13.85 -58.21 7.68
C MET A 1 -13.77 -56.98 8.58
N LYS A 2 -12.79 -56.93 9.48
CA LYS A 2 -12.60 -55.75 10.35
C LYS A 2 -12.06 -54.51 9.64
N ALA A 3 -11.47 -54.67 8.45
CA ALA A 3 -10.89 -53.55 7.67
C ALA A 3 -11.94 -52.65 6.99
N ASN A 4 -13.16 -53.18 6.75
CA ASN A 4 -14.18 -52.45 6.03
C ASN A 4 -14.88 -51.38 6.88
N LEU A 5 -14.75 -51.42 8.18
CA LEU A 5 -15.32 -50.42 9.11
C LEU A 5 -14.46 -49.17 9.22
N PHE A 6 -13.17 -49.23 8.92
CA PHE A 6 -12.26 -48.07 9.00
C PHE A 6 -12.32 -47.18 7.79
N VAL A 7 -12.67 -47.71 6.60
CA VAL A 7 -12.74 -46.97 5.35
C VAL A 7 -13.83 -45.91 5.38
N PRO A 8 -15.10 -46.18 5.78
CA PRO A 8 -16.13 -45.16 5.84
C PRO A 8 -15.85 -44.08 6.91
N LEU A 9 -15.18 -44.47 8.01
CA LEU A 9 -14.80 -43.50 9.05
C LEU A 9 -13.76 -42.50 8.55
N LEU A 10 -12.79 -42.95 7.74
CA LEU A 10 -11.77 -42.09 7.15
C LEU A 10 -12.36 -41.09 6.15
N VAL A 11 -13.34 -41.53 5.34
CA VAL A 11 -14.03 -40.67 4.38
C VAL A 11 -14.83 -39.58 5.09
N LEU A 12 -15.46 -39.87 6.19
CA LEU A 12 -16.19 -38.89 7.01
C LEU A 12 -15.27 -37.85 7.63
N ALA A 13 -14.06 -38.25 8.05
CA ALA A 13 -13.08 -37.33 8.59
C ALA A 13 -12.56 -36.32 7.56
N LEU A 14 -12.41 -36.74 6.30
CA LEU A 14 -11.97 -35.87 5.19
C LEU A 14 -13.05 -34.87 4.76
N SER A 15 -14.34 -35.23 4.86
CA SER A 15 -15.44 -34.34 4.48
C SER A 15 -15.59 -33.13 5.41
N GLY A 16 -15.10 -33.24 6.66
CA GLY A 16 -15.15 -32.14 7.63
C GLY A 16 -14.19 -30.98 7.36
N CYS A 17 -13.20 -31.19 6.45
CA CYS A 17 -12.20 -30.17 6.13
C CYS A 17 -12.57 -29.30 4.91
N SER A 18 -13.74 -29.53 4.31
CA SER A 18 -14.15 -28.85 3.08
C SER A 18 -14.99 -27.58 3.33
N THR A 19 -15.17 -27.16 4.57
CA THR A 19 -15.93 -25.96 4.89
C THR A 19 -15.10 -24.72 4.58
N THR A 20 -15.48 -23.99 3.54
CA THR A 20 -14.84 -22.73 3.19
C THR A 20 -15.66 -21.57 3.73
N VAL A 21 -15.00 -20.67 4.46
CA VAL A 21 -15.63 -19.42 4.90
C VAL A 21 -15.49 -18.40 3.78
N PRO A 22 -16.59 -17.79 3.29
CA PRO A 22 -16.48 -16.76 2.26
C PRO A 22 -15.71 -15.56 2.78
N VAL A 23 -14.63 -15.17 2.08
CA VAL A 23 -13.82 -14.00 2.41
C VAL A 23 -14.24 -12.87 1.49
N VAL A 24 -14.69 -11.78 2.08
CA VAL A 24 -15.01 -10.56 1.34
C VAL A 24 -13.69 -9.83 1.07
N ALA A 25 -13.36 -9.64 -0.21
CA ALA A 25 -12.18 -8.90 -0.60
C ALA A 25 -12.34 -7.42 -0.22
N LYS A 26 -11.43 -6.91 0.58
CA LYS A 26 -11.41 -5.52 1.00
C LYS A 26 -10.13 -4.87 0.50
N PHE A 27 -10.24 -3.65 -0.06
CA PHE A 27 -9.06 -2.91 -0.49
C PHE A 27 -8.20 -2.59 0.73
N PRO A 28 -6.88 -2.79 0.64
CA PRO A 28 -5.99 -2.61 1.79
C PRO A 28 -5.88 -1.13 2.20
N GLU A 29 -5.53 -0.92 3.47
CA GLU A 29 -5.25 0.43 3.97
C GLU A 29 -3.94 0.94 3.36
N VAL A 30 -3.91 2.25 3.12
CA VAL A 30 -2.73 2.90 2.56
C VAL A 30 -1.64 2.98 3.65
N PRO A 31 -0.38 2.60 3.33
CA PRO A 31 0.72 2.82 4.26
C PRO A 31 0.81 4.28 4.70
N SER A 32 1.00 4.50 6.00
CA SER A 32 0.99 5.86 6.57
C SER A 32 2.04 6.79 5.96
N GLN A 33 3.16 6.24 5.52
CA GLN A 33 4.22 7.01 4.86
C GLN A 33 3.76 7.66 3.55
N LEU A 34 2.77 7.06 2.89
CA LEU A 34 2.25 7.54 1.60
C LEU A 34 1.13 8.57 1.77
N THR A 35 0.61 8.74 2.98
CA THR A 35 -0.48 9.67 3.26
C THR A 35 0.00 11.01 3.80
N VAL A 36 1.31 11.19 3.94
CA VAL A 36 1.90 12.45 4.41
C VAL A 36 1.77 13.51 3.33
N ALA A 37 1.21 14.66 3.68
CA ALA A 37 1.09 15.78 2.75
C ALA A 37 2.45 16.37 2.41
N CYS A 38 2.55 16.97 1.24
CA CYS A 38 3.75 17.70 0.84
C CYS A 38 3.95 18.93 1.73
N ALA A 39 5.19 19.23 2.09
CA ALA A 39 5.51 20.45 2.80
C ALA A 39 5.22 21.67 1.93
N LYS A 40 4.77 22.75 2.56
CA LYS A 40 4.60 24.01 1.85
C LYS A 40 5.97 24.58 1.49
N LEU A 41 6.06 25.14 0.29
CA LEU A 41 7.26 25.82 -0.14
C LEU A 41 7.46 27.11 0.67
N LYS A 42 8.70 27.44 0.94
CA LYS A 42 9.05 28.70 1.56
C LYS A 42 8.90 29.84 0.56
N GLU A 43 8.33 30.94 1.03
CA GLU A 43 8.27 32.16 0.23
C GLU A 43 9.57 32.94 0.41
N ALA A 44 10.05 33.52 -0.69
CA ALA A 44 11.18 34.42 -0.62
C ALA A 44 10.73 35.80 -0.10
N ASP A 45 11.62 36.49 0.60
CA ASP A 45 11.36 37.89 0.99
C ASP A 45 11.18 38.78 -0.24
N SER A 46 10.50 39.93 -0.06
CA SER A 46 10.22 40.84 -1.16
C SER A 46 11.49 41.43 -1.80
N LYS A 47 12.58 41.52 -1.04
CA LYS A 47 13.88 41.97 -1.50
C LYS A 47 14.98 41.08 -0.92
N PRO A 48 15.07 39.82 -1.34
CA PRO A 48 16.02 38.90 -0.74
C PRO A 48 17.44 39.16 -1.22
N GLU A 49 18.40 38.97 -0.34
CA GLU A 49 19.81 38.85 -0.77
C GLU A 49 19.98 37.57 -1.58
N ILE A 50 20.94 37.54 -2.51
CA ILE A 50 21.19 36.41 -3.40
C ILE A 50 21.43 35.12 -2.59
N SER A 51 22.19 35.22 -1.48
CA SER A 51 22.47 34.07 -0.63
C SER A 51 21.19 33.49 0.02
N GLU A 52 20.31 34.35 0.48
CA GLU A 52 19.04 33.93 1.07
C GLU A 52 18.10 33.34 0.02
N LEU A 53 18.02 33.97 -1.14
CA LEU A 53 17.23 33.46 -2.25
C LEU A 53 17.71 32.07 -2.69
N THR A 54 19.03 31.88 -2.80
CA THR A 54 19.63 30.59 -3.15
C THR A 54 19.25 29.51 -2.12
N LYS A 55 19.32 29.81 -0.83
CA LYS A 55 18.92 28.87 0.23
C LYS A 55 17.45 28.49 0.11
N THR A 56 16.59 29.45 -0.16
CA THR A 56 15.15 29.21 -0.34
C THR A 56 14.89 28.29 -1.54
N ILE A 57 15.55 28.57 -2.66
CA ILE A 57 15.41 27.75 -3.87
C ILE A 57 15.88 26.31 -3.61
N LEU A 58 17.05 26.13 -2.99
CA LEU A 58 17.58 24.81 -2.69
C LEU A 58 16.67 24.05 -1.72
N HIS A 59 16.16 24.72 -0.71
CA HIS A 59 15.21 24.10 0.22
C HIS A 59 13.94 23.64 -0.51
N ASN A 60 13.36 24.50 -1.30
CA ASN A 60 12.13 24.19 -2.03
C ASN A 60 12.34 23.07 -3.05
N TYR A 61 13.49 23.05 -3.71
CA TYR A 61 13.85 22.00 -4.64
C TYR A 61 13.94 20.64 -3.95
N ALA A 62 14.58 20.61 -2.78
CA ALA A 62 14.67 19.38 -1.98
C ALA A 62 13.29 18.90 -1.52
N GLU A 63 12.44 19.79 -1.04
CA GLU A 63 11.08 19.45 -0.61
C GLU A 63 10.23 18.94 -1.78
N TYR A 64 10.38 19.55 -2.94
CA TYR A 64 9.71 19.07 -4.16
C TYR A 64 10.10 17.62 -4.48
N HIS A 65 11.38 17.32 -4.46
CA HIS A 65 11.86 15.98 -4.77
C HIS A 65 11.36 14.93 -3.76
N ILE A 66 11.34 15.27 -2.48
CA ILE A 66 10.81 14.39 -1.43
C ILE A 66 9.34 14.08 -1.72
N CYS A 67 8.57 15.12 -2.06
CA CYS A 67 7.17 14.96 -2.39
C CYS A 67 6.96 14.14 -3.66
N ALA A 68 7.74 14.37 -4.70
CA ALA A 68 7.67 13.65 -5.97
C ALA A 68 7.95 12.15 -5.78
N ILE A 69 8.98 11.80 -5.02
CA ILE A 69 9.31 10.41 -4.69
C ILE A 69 8.16 9.73 -3.95
N ARG A 70 7.53 10.44 -3.02
CA ARG A 70 6.38 9.92 -2.28
C ARG A 70 5.18 9.68 -3.19
N LEU A 71 4.93 10.59 -4.13
CA LEU A 71 3.85 10.43 -5.10
C LEU A 71 4.11 9.22 -6.03
N ASP A 72 5.35 9.05 -6.48
CA ASP A 72 5.73 7.89 -7.28
C ASP A 72 5.50 6.59 -6.51
N ALA A 73 5.90 6.56 -5.25
CA ALA A 73 5.69 5.41 -4.36
C ALA A 73 4.19 5.13 -4.14
N TRP A 74 3.38 6.18 -3.99
CA TRP A 74 1.92 6.05 -3.90
C TRP A 74 1.35 5.41 -5.16
N ASN A 75 1.72 5.92 -6.33
CA ASN A 75 1.22 5.44 -7.61
C ASN A 75 1.60 3.97 -7.84
N GLU A 76 2.83 3.59 -7.49
CA GLU A 76 3.29 2.21 -7.58
C GLU A 76 2.49 1.30 -6.65
N TRP A 77 2.37 1.69 -5.39
CA TRP A 77 1.58 0.94 -4.41
C TRP A 77 0.13 0.77 -4.88
N TYR A 78 -0.51 1.85 -5.31
CA TYR A 78 -1.91 1.81 -5.77
C TYR A 78 -2.06 0.86 -6.96
N THR A 79 -1.17 0.96 -7.95
CA THR A 79 -1.21 0.11 -9.14
C THR A 79 -1.09 -1.37 -8.78
N GLU A 80 -0.17 -1.71 -7.89
CA GLU A 80 0.02 -3.10 -7.44
C GLU A 80 -1.19 -3.61 -6.66
N GLN A 81 -1.72 -2.83 -5.74
CA GLN A 81 -2.89 -3.23 -4.97
C GLN A 81 -4.12 -3.38 -5.86
N LYS A 82 -4.28 -2.51 -6.83
CA LYS A 82 -5.39 -2.58 -7.79
C LYS A 82 -5.34 -3.88 -8.59
N LYS A 83 -4.17 -4.27 -9.09
CA LYS A 83 -3.97 -5.54 -9.81
C LYS A 83 -4.36 -6.73 -8.93
N LEU A 84 -3.88 -6.76 -7.69
CA LEU A 84 -4.17 -7.84 -6.76
C LEU A 84 -5.65 -7.91 -6.43
N PHE A 85 -6.27 -6.76 -6.19
CA PHE A 85 -7.69 -6.68 -5.87
C PHE A 85 -8.56 -7.15 -7.05
N GLU A 86 -8.25 -6.71 -8.25
CA GLU A 86 -8.99 -7.11 -9.46
C GLU A 86 -8.81 -8.60 -9.78
N ALA A 87 -7.66 -9.18 -9.45
CA ALA A 87 -7.42 -10.61 -9.63
C ALA A 87 -8.29 -11.49 -8.72
N LEU A 88 -8.83 -10.94 -7.63
CA LEU A 88 -9.70 -11.65 -6.70
C LEU A 88 -11.18 -11.69 -7.12
N LYS A 89 -11.56 -10.98 -8.16
CA LYS A 89 -12.95 -10.93 -8.66
C LYS A 89 -13.35 -12.14 -9.46
#